data_fc38cc868d624f8bcf26de8f5fb6ee4a
#
_entry.id   fc38cc868d624f8bcf26de8f5fb6ee4a
#
_cell.length_a   1.000
_cell.length_b   1.000
_cell.length_c   1.000
_cell.angle_alpha   90.00
_cell.angle_beta   90.00
_cell.angle_gamma   90.00
#
_symmetry.space_group_name_H-M   'P 1'
#
loop_
_entity.id
_entity.type
_entity.pdbx_description
1 polymer ?
#
loop_
_entity_poly.entity_id
_entity_poly.type
_entity_poly.pdbx_seq_one_letter_code
_entity_poly.pdbx_strand_id
1 'polypeptide(L)'
;MRQDHIRNFCIVAHIDHGKSTLADRLIELTGTLDKRLMREQVLDTMDLERERGITIKLNAVRMNYHARDGGVYELNLIDTPGHVDFTYEVSRSLQACEGAILVVDASQGIQAQTLSNLFLAMDAGLEIIPVLNKIDLPGAEPDRRAQELHELIGAKPEEILRISAKEGTNVPELLEAVVQRIPPPRGVADAPLRALIFDSYYDRYRGAIPSIRVVDGTIRPGMKIAFGAHKEDLYEVDEVGYLQLGHKPTEQLEAGEVGYFVANVRGVRDTRPGDTVLDAEHREAPLLPGYRDIMSMVFAGLYPTNAEQFEELRDALGKLQLNDGSLHYEPESSVALGFGFRCGFLGLLHMEIVRERLEREFNLDLISTVPNVEYHVHRTDGTVELVENPSLMPHGSAVDHIEEPYVKARIVAPAEYIGAIMKLGQERRGVYQGMHYVDPTRVEFSWEFPLAEIILDFYDKLKTISRGYASLDYEFLEYRPADLVKLDMLLNGEAVDAFSVIIHRDKAYEWGKKIAEKLRELIPRQLFEVVIQAAIGTKVIARETVRPLRKNVTAKCYGGDVTRKRKLLEKQKEGKKRMKQVGTVEIPQEAFLAVLQVD
;
A
#
# COMPACT_ATOMS: atom_id res chain seq x y z
N MET A 1 -29.19 -15.16 15.91
CA MET A 1 -30.30 -14.77 14.96
C MET A 1 -30.48 -15.90 13.96
N ARG A 2 -31.62 -16.01 13.27
CA ARG A 2 -31.78 -17.08 12.25
C ARG A 2 -30.82 -16.76 11.08
N GLN A 3 -30.09 -17.75 10.60
CA GLN A 3 -29.09 -17.62 9.54
C GLN A 3 -29.66 -17.01 8.24
N ASP A 4 -30.93 -17.30 7.93
CA ASP A 4 -31.63 -16.73 6.77
C ASP A 4 -31.84 -15.20 6.85
N HIS A 5 -31.68 -14.58 8.01
CA HIS A 5 -31.77 -13.15 8.25
C HIS A 5 -30.40 -12.46 8.35
N ILE A 6 -29.30 -13.14 8.04
CA ILE A 6 -27.96 -12.55 8.03
C ILE A 6 -27.59 -12.15 6.60
N ARG A 7 -26.93 -10.98 6.42
CA ARG A 7 -26.37 -10.52 5.16
C ARG A 7 -24.95 -10.00 5.40
N ASN A 8 -23.96 -10.68 4.87
CA ASN A 8 -22.57 -10.25 4.92
C ASN A 8 -22.20 -9.65 3.58
N PHE A 9 -21.77 -8.41 3.57
CA PHE A 9 -21.46 -7.69 2.34
C PHE A 9 -20.36 -6.67 2.55
N CYS A 10 -19.73 -6.29 1.45
CA CYS A 10 -18.73 -5.24 1.41
C CYS A 10 -19.13 -4.13 0.43
N ILE A 11 -18.43 -3.01 0.50
CA ILE A 11 -18.54 -1.92 -0.49
C ILE A 11 -17.25 -1.87 -1.28
N VAL A 12 -17.33 -2.08 -2.58
CA VAL A 12 -16.21 -1.95 -3.51
C VAL A 12 -16.39 -0.70 -4.36
N ALA A 13 -15.37 0.12 -4.42
CA ALA A 13 -15.39 1.40 -5.11
C ALA A 13 -13.99 1.85 -5.50
N HIS A 14 -13.89 2.71 -6.50
CA HIS A 14 -12.68 3.49 -6.73
C HIS A 14 -12.54 4.57 -5.64
N ILE A 15 -11.31 5.08 -5.46
CA ILE A 15 -11.04 6.22 -4.56
C ILE A 15 -11.98 7.37 -4.95
N ASP A 16 -12.49 8.09 -3.97
CA ASP A 16 -13.39 9.24 -4.13
C ASP A 16 -14.77 8.94 -4.75
N HIS A 17 -15.16 7.70 -5.00
CA HIS A 17 -16.51 7.36 -5.47
C HIS A 17 -17.58 7.41 -4.36
N GLY A 18 -17.18 7.66 -3.10
CA GLY A 18 -18.08 7.90 -1.96
C GLY A 18 -18.38 6.65 -1.13
N LYS A 19 -17.44 5.70 -1.07
CA LYS A 19 -17.52 4.48 -0.25
C LYS A 19 -17.78 4.78 1.22
N SER A 20 -16.90 5.55 1.88
CA SER A 20 -17.01 5.88 3.32
C SER A 20 -18.25 6.70 3.61
N THR A 21 -18.64 7.64 2.72
CA THR A 21 -19.90 8.40 2.85
C THR A 21 -21.13 7.49 2.78
N LEU A 22 -21.09 6.46 1.92
CA LEU A 22 -22.19 5.48 1.85
C LEU A 22 -22.24 4.63 3.11
N ALA A 23 -21.11 4.15 3.61
CA ALA A 23 -21.02 3.40 4.86
C ALA A 23 -21.60 4.19 6.04
N ASP A 24 -21.24 5.47 6.18
CA ASP A 24 -21.80 6.37 7.19
C ASP A 24 -23.33 6.47 7.09
N ARG A 25 -23.85 6.58 5.87
CA ARG A 25 -25.30 6.68 5.66
C ARG A 25 -26.04 5.39 6.00
N LEU A 26 -25.43 4.22 5.71
CA LEU A 26 -26.01 2.92 6.11
C LEU A 26 -26.05 2.78 7.64
N ILE A 27 -24.99 3.17 8.34
CA ILE A 27 -24.90 3.16 9.80
C ILE A 27 -25.94 4.11 10.43
N GLU A 28 -26.12 5.28 9.85
CA GLU A 28 -27.11 6.26 10.32
C GLU A 28 -28.55 5.75 10.15
N LEU A 29 -28.90 5.24 8.97
CA LEU A 29 -30.25 4.78 8.64
C LEU A 29 -30.65 3.54 9.43
N THR A 30 -29.72 2.68 9.78
CA THR A 30 -29.97 1.51 10.64
C THR A 30 -30.03 1.85 12.12
N GLY A 31 -29.73 3.09 12.50
CA GLY A 31 -29.69 3.54 13.90
C GLY A 31 -28.62 2.84 14.73
N THR A 32 -27.59 2.30 14.08
CA THR A 32 -26.49 1.58 14.74
C THR A 32 -25.67 2.48 15.65
N LEU A 33 -25.60 3.79 15.33
CA LEU A 33 -24.99 4.81 16.15
C LEU A 33 -25.98 5.93 16.45
N ASP A 34 -25.91 6.48 17.67
CA ASP A 34 -26.69 7.68 18.02
C ASP A 34 -26.28 8.85 17.11
N LYS A 35 -27.26 9.58 16.58
CA LYS A 35 -27.04 10.75 15.71
C LYS A 35 -26.08 11.79 16.30
N ARG A 36 -25.99 11.88 17.63
CA ARG A 36 -25.06 12.80 18.33
C ARG A 36 -23.61 12.35 18.26
N LEU A 37 -23.35 11.05 18.02
CA LEU A 37 -22.05 10.44 17.92
C LEU A 37 -21.60 10.26 16.47
N MET A 38 -22.51 10.47 15.51
CA MET A 38 -22.19 10.43 14.09
C MET A 38 -21.20 11.55 13.74
N ARG A 39 -20.16 11.17 13.03
CA ARG A 39 -19.17 12.06 12.43
C ARG A 39 -18.91 11.60 11.00
N GLU A 40 -18.33 12.43 10.18
CA GLU A 40 -17.92 12.04 8.83
C GLU A 40 -16.86 10.93 8.90
N GLN A 41 -16.98 9.94 8.01
CA GLN A 41 -16.06 8.80 7.90
C GLN A 41 -15.89 8.05 9.25
N VAL A 42 -17.04 7.66 9.83
CA VAL A 42 -17.07 7.07 11.18
C VAL A 42 -16.29 5.75 11.29
N LEU A 43 -16.18 4.99 10.18
CA LEU A 43 -15.40 3.76 10.10
C LEU A 43 -13.90 4.03 9.90
N ASP A 44 -13.52 5.18 9.34
CA ASP A 44 -12.13 5.57 9.20
C ASP A 44 -11.60 6.05 10.56
N THR A 45 -11.01 5.11 11.31
CA THR A 45 -10.61 5.33 12.71
C THR A 45 -9.31 6.11 12.88
N MET A 46 -8.44 6.07 11.87
CA MET A 46 -7.17 6.78 11.83
C MET A 46 -7.33 8.22 11.34
N ASP A 47 -6.60 9.16 11.93
CA ASP A 47 -6.57 10.54 11.43
C ASP A 47 -6.03 10.59 10.00
N LEU A 48 -5.06 9.72 9.68
CA LEU A 48 -4.46 9.60 8.36
C LEU A 48 -5.45 9.15 7.28
N GLU A 49 -6.38 8.24 7.59
CA GLU A 49 -7.46 7.82 6.67
C GLU A 49 -8.33 9.02 6.29
N ARG A 50 -8.72 9.81 7.29
CA ARG A 50 -9.58 11.01 7.10
C ARG A 50 -8.87 12.13 6.35
N GLU A 51 -7.59 12.37 6.64
CA GLU A 51 -6.78 13.38 5.95
C GLU A 51 -6.57 13.05 4.48
N ARG A 52 -6.32 11.76 4.17
CA ARG A 52 -6.07 11.29 2.80
C ARG A 52 -7.33 10.89 2.03
N GLY A 53 -8.48 10.80 2.72
CA GLY A 53 -9.76 10.38 2.12
C GLY A 53 -9.77 8.93 1.64
N ILE A 54 -8.94 8.06 2.23
CA ILE A 54 -8.82 6.65 1.85
C ILE A 54 -8.97 5.77 3.08
N THR A 55 -9.67 4.65 2.95
CA THR A 55 -9.67 3.59 3.96
C THR A 55 -8.35 2.82 3.86
N ILE A 56 -7.61 2.76 4.95
CA ILE A 56 -6.33 2.06 5.06
C ILE A 56 -6.55 0.70 5.70
N LYS A 57 -7.29 0.67 6.82
CA LYS A 57 -7.54 -0.55 7.59
C LYS A 57 -8.97 -1.03 7.38
N LEU A 58 -9.10 -2.34 7.25
CA LEU A 58 -10.39 -3.01 7.20
C LEU A 58 -11.15 -2.78 8.51
N ASN A 59 -12.43 -2.45 8.39
CA ASN A 59 -13.34 -2.33 9.52
C ASN A 59 -14.62 -3.12 9.23
N ALA A 60 -15.17 -3.76 10.25
CA ALA A 60 -16.45 -4.44 10.15
C ALA A 60 -17.46 -3.85 11.13
N VAL A 61 -18.72 -3.77 10.71
CA VAL A 61 -19.79 -3.28 11.57
C VAL A 61 -21.06 -4.10 11.40
N ARG A 62 -21.62 -4.57 12.51
CA ARG A 62 -22.92 -5.21 12.57
C ARG A 62 -24.00 -4.16 12.74
N MET A 63 -24.99 -4.17 11.87
CA MET A 63 -26.16 -3.31 11.86
C MET A 63 -27.44 -4.15 11.94
N ASN A 64 -28.45 -3.69 12.66
CA ASN A 64 -29.77 -4.30 12.66
C ASN A 64 -30.73 -3.47 11.80
N TYR A 65 -31.32 -4.09 10.80
CA TYR A 65 -32.21 -3.40 9.87
C TYR A 65 -33.62 -3.99 9.91
N HIS A 66 -34.61 -3.09 10.06
CA HIS A 66 -36.03 -3.45 9.99
C HIS A 66 -36.50 -3.28 8.54
N ALA A 67 -36.58 -4.39 7.81
CA ALA A 67 -36.94 -4.38 6.41
C ALA A 67 -38.46 -4.19 6.19
N ARG A 68 -38.82 -3.80 4.97
CA ARG A 68 -40.23 -3.57 4.58
C ARG A 68 -41.10 -4.83 4.62
N ASP A 69 -40.50 -6.02 4.58
CA ASP A 69 -41.19 -7.31 4.76
C ASP A 69 -41.58 -7.59 6.21
N GLY A 70 -41.20 -6.72 7.14
CA GLY A 70 -41.43 -6.84 8.58
C GLY A 70 -40.39 -7.68 9.31
N GLY A 71 -39.40 -8.23 8.62
CA GLY A 71 -38.26 -8.96 9.19
C GLY A 71 -37.21 -8.01 9.79
N VAL A 72 -36.48 -8.53 10.78
CA VAL A 72 -35.28 -7.88 11.31
C VAL A 72 -34.08 -8.65 10.78
N TYR A 73 -33.22 -7.94 10.06
CA TYR A 73 -32.04 -8.51 9.44
C TYR A 73 -30.77 -8.02 10.13
N GLU A 74 -29.82 -8.93 10.29
CA GLU A 74 -28.45 -8.63 10.69
C GLU A 74 -27.62 -8.35 9.45
N LEU A 75 -27.18 -7.11 9.31
CA LEU A 75 -26.36 -6.65 8.20
C LEU A 75 -24.93 -6.47 8.69
N ASN A 76 -24.00 -7.29 8.20
CA ASN A 76 -22.60 -7.19 8.50
C ASN A 76 -21.89 -6.52 7.31
N LEU A 77 -21.55 -5.23 7.46
CA LEU A 77 -20.75 -4.49 6.50
C LEU A 77 -19.28 -4.70 6.83
N ILE A 78 -18.53 -5.21 5.85
CA ILE A 78 -17.06 -5.29 5.89
C ILE A 78 -16.52 -4.21 4.99
N ASP A 79 -16.00 -3.12 5.57
CA ASP A 79 -15.46 -2.00 4.83
C ASP A 79 -14.05 -2.30 4.34
N THR A 80 -13.82 -2.20 3.03
CA THR A 80 -12.60 -2.62 2.36
C THR A 80 -11.77 -1.42 1.91
N PRO A 81 -10.42 -1.47 1.95
CA PRO A 81 -9.60 -0.48 1.27
C PRO A 81 -9.94 -0.38 -0.21
N GLY A 82 -9.75 0.80 -0.81
CA GLY A 82 -10.04 1.02 -2.23
C GLY A 82 -8.79 1.11 -3.12
N HIS A 83 -7.58 1.12 -2.55
CA HIS A 83 -6.33 1.35 -3.28
C HIS A 83 -5.67 0.04 -3.71
N VAL A 84 -4.96 0.08 -4.87
CA VAL A 84 -4.26 -1.09 -5.45
C VAL A 84 -3.26 -1.75 -4.48
N ASP A 85 -2.53 -0.98 -3.69
CA ASP A 85 -1.57 -1.52 -2.72
C ASP A 85 -2.23 -2.45 -1.69
N PHE A 86 -3.54 -2.30 -1.44
CA PHE A 86 -4.31 -3.08 -0.48
C PHE A 86 -5.18 -4.17 -1.13
N THR A 87 -4.91 -4.55 -2.39
CA THR A 87 -5.68 -5.58 -3.12
C THR A 87 -5.77 -6.90 -2.35
N TYR A 88 -4.72 -7.24 -1.60
CA TYR A 88 -4.71 -8.43 -0.77
C TYR A 88 -5.74 -8.37 0.40
N GLU A 89 -5.86 -7.22 1.06
CA GLU A 89 -6.87 -7.00 2.11
C GLU A 89 -8.28 -7.02 1.54
N VAL A 90 -8.46 -6.43 0.34
CA VAL A 90 -9.73 -6.50 -0.41
C VAL A 90 -10.10 -7.95 -0.67
N SER A 91 -9.20 -8.75 -1.22
CA SER A 91 -9.47 -10.16 -1.53
C SER A 91 -9.93 -10.98 -0.32
N ARG A 92 -9.37 -10.73 0.87
CA ARG A 92 -9.76 -11.41 2.12
C ARG A 92 -11.15 -10.99 2.60
N SER A 93 -11.43 -9.70 2.53
CA SER A 93 -12.73 -9.15 2.91
C SER A 93 -13.84 -9.74 2.05
N LEU A 94 -13.58 -9.86 0.74
CA LEU A 94 -14.53 -10.46 -0.21
C LEU A 94 -14.88 -11.90 0.18
N GLN A 95 -13.90 -12.69 0.63
CA GLN A 95 -14.13 -14.08 1.05
C GLN A 95 -14.99 -14.22 2.31
N ALA A 96 -15.11 -13.16 3.12
CA ALA A 96 -15.96 -13.13 4.29
C ALA A 96 -17.40 -12.71 3.97
N CYS A 97 -17.71 -12.37 2.71
CA CYS A 97 -18.98 -11.82 2.24
C CYS A 97 -19.73 -12.79 1.33
N GLU A 98 -21.05 -12.59 1.19
CA GLU A 98 -21.92 -13.19 0.20
C GLU A 98 -22.31 -12.20 -0.91
N GLY A 99 -22.11 -10.90 -0.69
CA GLY A 99 -22.40 -9.88 -1.69
C GLY A 99 -21.48 -8.68 -1.63
N ALA A 100 -21.47 -7.90 -2.73
CA ALA A 100 -20.71 -6.67 -2.83
C ALA A 100 -21.57 -5.55 -3.45
N ILE A 101 -21.53 -4.38 -2.84
CA ILE A 101 -22.10 -3.15 -3.41
C ILE A 101 -21.02 -2.51 -4.27
N LEU A 102 -21.20 -2.50 -5.59
CA LEU A 102 -20.30 -1.87 -6.54
C LEU A 102 -20.71 -0.41 -6.72
N VAL A 103 -19.93 0.51 -6.13
CA VAL A 103 -20.23 1.96 -6.19
C VAL A 103 -19.43 2.62 -7.31
N VAL A 104 -20.15 3.26 -8.22
CA VAL A 104 -19.59 4.05 -9.33
C VAL A 104 -20.09 5.48 -9.22
N ASP A 105 -19.19 6.44 -9.33
CA ASP A 105 -19.52 7.87 -9.39
C ASP A 105 -20.23 8.20 -10.70
N ALA A 106 -21.44 8.71 -10.66
CA ALA A 106 -22.25 9.05 -11.82
C ALA A 106 -21.63 10.14 -12.71
N SER A 107 -20.68 10.92 -12.20
CA SER A 107 -19.96 11.95 -12.96
C SER A 107 -18.69 11.41 -13.60
N GLN A 108 -17.95 10.54 -12.91
CA GLN A 108 -16.66 10.02 -13.38
C GLN A 108 -16.81 8.70 -14.17
N GLY A 109 -17.77 7.83 -13.79
CA GLY A 109 -18.00 6.51 -14.41
C GLY A 109 -16.96 5.46 -13.96
N ILE A 110 -16.82 4.40 -14.75
CA ILE A 110 -15.96 3.26 -14.45
C ILE A 110 -14.48 3.66 -14.47
N GLN A 111 -13.72 3.22 -13.47
CA GLN A 111 -12.28 3.45 -13.31
C GLN A 111 -11.52 2.11 -13.23
N ALA A 112 -10.17 2.12 -13.34
CA ALA A 112 -9.38 0.89 -13.33
C ALA A 112 -9.60 0.05 -12.07
N GLN A 113 -9.56 0.66 -10.88
CA GLN A 113 -9.82 -0.04 -9.61
C GLN A 113 -11.26 -0.56 -9.51
N THR A 114 -12.24 0.11 -10.15
CA THR A 114 -13.61 -0.40 -10.24
C THR A 114 -13.63 -1.76 -10.93
N LEU A 115 -12.91 -1.88 -12.06
CA LEU A 115 -12.80 -3.12 -12.82
C LEU A 115 -12.10 -4.22 -12.04
N SER A 116 -10.95 -3.91 -11.45
CA SER A 116 -10.16 -4.90 -10.70
C SER A 116 -10.93 -5.42 -9.48
N ASN A 117 -11.53 -4.53 -8.70
CA ASN A 117 -12.33 -4.92 -7.54
C ASN A 117 -13.60 -5.68 -7.94
N LEU A 118 -14.22 -5.33 -9.06
CA LEU A 118 -15.34 -6.08 -9.62
C LEU A 118 -14.94 -7.51 -9.98
N PHE A 119 -13.83 -7.69 -10.70
CA PHE A 119 -13.36 -9.03 -11.06
C PHE A 119 -13.01 -9.87 -9.84
N LEU A 120 -12.35 -9.28 -8.83
CA LEU A 120 -12.09 -9.97 -7.56
C LEU A 120 -13.39 -10.42 -6.86
N ALA A 121 -14.43 -9.57 -6.86
CA ALA A 121 -15.72 -9.89 -6.28
C ALA A 121 -16.44 -11.00 -7.08
N MET A 122 -16.35 -10.99 -8.41
CA MET A 122 -16.90 -12.04 -9.27
C MET A 122 -16.16 -13.37 -9.09
N ASP A 123 -14.84 -13.35 -9.00
CA ASP A 123 -14.01 -14.53 -8.76
C ASP A 123 -14.29 -15.14 -7.38
N ALA A 124 -14.63 -14.31 -6.39
CA ALA A 124 -15.10 -14.75 -5.08
C ALA A 124 -16.55 -15.29 -5.09
N GLY A 125 -17.25 -15.19 -6.22
CA GLY A 125 -18.63 -15.67 -6.39
C GLY A 125 -19.68 -14.84 -5.67
N LEU A 126 -19.43 -13.55 -5.44
CA LEU A 126 -20.33 -12.64 -4.74
C LEU A 126 -21.48 -12.16 -5.62
N GLU A 127 -22.65 -11.97 -5.00
CA GLU A 127 -23.76 -11.23 -5.63
C GLU A 127 -23.40 -9.74 -5.71
N ILE A 128 -23.43 -9.17 -6.92
CA ILE A 128 -23.07 -7.77 -7.17
C ILE A 128 -24.32 -6.89 -7.22
N ILE A 129 -24.36 -5.86 -6.38
CA ILE A 129 -25.38 -4.80 -6.43
C ILE A 129 -24.74 -3.56 -7.04
N PRO A 130 -24.98 -3.24 -8.33
CA PRO A 130 -24.43 -2.05 -8.96
C PRO A 130 -25.17 -0.78 -8.51
N VAL A 131 -24.38 0.24 -8.15
CA VAL A 131 -24.88 1.50 -7.62
C VAL A 131 -24.19 2.68 -8.29
N LEU A 132 -24.98 3.61 -8.82
CA LEU A 132 -24.52 4.91 -9.28
C LEU A 132 -24.70 5.93 -8.16
N ASN A 133 -23.60 6.40 -7.63
CA ASN A 133 -23.57 7.40 -6.55
C ASN A 133 -23.33 8.82 -7.10
N LYS A 134 -23.57 9.80 -6.25
CA LYS A 134 -23.40 11.24 -6.54
C LYS A 134 -24.29 11.76 -7.67
N ILE A 135 -25.52 11.24 -7.78
CA ILE A 135 -26.51 11.71 -8.76
C ILE A 135 -26.94 13.17 -8.53
N ASP A 136 -26.62 13.73 -7.36
CA ASP A 136 -26.84 15.13 -6.97
C ASP A 136 -25.89 16.11 -7.66
N LEU A 137 -24.78 15.64 -8.24
CA LEU A 137 -23.80 16.51 -8.87
C LEU A 137 -24.29 17.02 -10.24
N PRO A 138 -24.05 18.30 -10.58
CA PRO A 138 -24.45 18.87 -11.88
C PRO A 138 -23.86 18.16 -13.12
N GLY A 139 -22.71 17.50 -12.96
CA GLY A 139 -22.03 16.74 -14.01
C GLY A 139 -22.38 15.26 -14.01
N ALA A 140 -23.36 14.81 -13.24
CA ALA A 140 -23.76 13.41 -13.22
C ALA A 140 -24.50 13.01 -14.51
N GLU A 141 -24.12 11.87 -15.08
CA GLU A 141 -24.72 11.29 -16.29
C GLU A 141 -25.28 9.87 -15.98
N PRO A 142 -26.26 9.72 -15.10
CA PRO A 142 -26.67 8.43 -14.56
C PRO A 142 -27.19 7.46 -15.63
N ASP A 143 -27.87 7.94 -16.67
CA ASP A 143 -28.38 7.06 -17.76
C ASP A 143 -27.24 6.49 -18.60
N ARG A 144 -26.26 7.31 -18.94
CA ARG A 144 -25.06 6.87 -19.65
C ARG A 144 -24.25 5.87 -18.84
N ARG A 145 -24.03 6.17 -17.54
CA ARG A 145 -23.27 5.27 -16.65
C ARG A 145 -24.00 3.96 -16.36
N ALA A 146 -25.34 3.98 -16.35
CA ALA A 146 -26.11 2.75 -16.27
C ALA A 146 -25.92 1.88 -17.51
N GLN A 147 -25.84 2.47 -18.70
CA GLN A 147 -25.54 1.73 -19.92
C GLN A 147 -24.11 1.13 -19.90
N GLU A 148 -23.10 1.89 -19.42
CA GLU A 148 -21.73 1.39 -19.26
C GLU A 148 -21.67 0.18 -18.31
N LEU A 149 -22.37 0.23 -17.18
CA LEU A 149 -22.48 -0.88 -16.24
C LEU A 149 -23.25 -2.07 -16.83
N HIS A 150 -24.32 -1.83 -17.61
CA HIS A 150 -25.02 -2.88 -18.32
C HIS A 150 -24.09 -3.64 -19.28
N GLU A 151 -23.29 -2.93 -20.06
CA GLU A 151 -22.34 -3.52 -21.00
C GLU A 151 -21.23 -4.31 -20.29
N LEU A 152 -20.81 -3.85 -19.11
CA LEU A 152 -19.72 -4.46 -18.33
C LEU A 152 -20.16 -5.76 -17.62
N ILE A 153 -21.28 -5.72 -16.90
CA ILE A 153 -21.70 -6.81 -15.99
C ILE A 153 -23.03 -7.47 -16.40
N GLY A 154 -23.66 -7.01 -17.47
CA GLY A 154 -24.95 -7.54 -17.93
C GLY A 154 -26.15 -7.16 -17.04
N ALA A 155 -25.96 -6.33 -16.01
CA ALA A 155 -27.06 -5.87 -15.16
C ALA A 155 -28.03 -5.00 -15.96
N LYS A 156 -29.35 -5.23 -15.80
CA LYS A 156 -30.33 -4.38 -16.50
C LYS A 156 -30.32 -2.97 -15.93
N PRO A 157 -30.51 -1.91 -16.74
CA PRO A 157 -30.51 -0.54 -16.27
C PRO A 157 -31.48 -0.25 -15.12
N GLU A 158 -32.59 -1.01 -15.03
CA GLU A 158 -33.59 -0.92 -13.96
C GLU A 158 -33.09 -1.54 -12.65
N GLU A 159 -32.13 -2.44 -12.71
CA GLU A 159 -31.52 -3.11 -11.54
C GLU A 159 -30.39 -2.28 -10.93
N ILE A 160 -29.91 -1.25 -11.65
CA ILE A 160 -28.85 -0.35 -11.21
C ILE A 160 -29.45 0.75 -10.35
N LEU A 161 -29.06 0.78 -9.07
CA LEU A 161 -29.56 1.76 -8.14
C LEU A 161 -28.88 3.12 -8.34
N ARG A 162 -29.65 4.20 -8.28
CA ARG A 162 -29.18 5.59 -8.44
C ARG A 162 -29.34 6.31 -7.13
N ILE A 163 -28.25 6.64 -6.48
CA ILE A 163 -28.26 7.20 -5.12
C ILE A 163 -27.46 8.50 -5.01
N SER A 164 -27.72 9.24 -3.96
CA SER A 164 -26.79 10.20 -3.39
C SER A 164 -26.52 9.79 -1.94
N ALA A 165 -25.34 9.25 -1.67
CA ALA A 165 -24.92 8.92 -0.32
C ALA A 165 -24.86 10.18 0.56
N LYS A 166 -24.44 11.32 -0.01
CA LYS A 166 -24.36 12.60 0.68
C LYS A 166 -25.73 13.10 1.13
N GLU A 167 -26.71 13.12 0.23
CA GLU A 167 -28.06 13.60 0.52
C GLU A 167 -28.99 12.53 1.12
N GLY A 168 -28.56 11.24 1.09
CA GLY A 168 -29.36 10.12 1.56
C GLY A 168 -30.43 9.64 0.57
N THR A 169 -30.43 10.19 -0.65
CA THR A 169 -31.43 9.85 -1.69
C THR A 169 -31.29 8.41 -2.12
N ASN A 170 -32.40 7.65 -2.12
CA ASN A 170 -32.52 6.24 -2.51
C ASN A 170 -31.60 5.26 -1.74
N VAL A 171 -31.01 5.66 -0.62
CA VAL A 171 -30.21 4.75 0.22
C VAL A 171 -31.08 3.74 0.98
N PRO A 172 -32.31 4.07 1.42
CA PRO A 172 -33.23 3.05 1.95
C PRO A 172 -33.55 1.93 0.93
N GLU A 173 -33.69 2.28 -0.36
CA GLU A 173 -33.88 1.31 -1.45
C GLU A 173 -32.67 0.38 -1.62
N LEU A 174 -31.48 0.89 -1.40
CA LEU A 174 -30.26 0.08 -1.39
C LEU A 174 -30.26 -0.93 -0.23
N LEU A 175 -30.68 -0.54 0.98
CA LEU A 175 -30.81 -1.46 2.12
C LEU A 175 -31.80 -2.58 1.83
N GLU A 176 -32.94 -2.26 1.19
CA GLU A 176 -33.91 -3.29 0.75
C GLU A 176 -33.31 -4.21 -0.32
N ALA A 177 -32.53 -3.67 -1.26
CA ALA A 177 -31.84 -4.47 -2.26
C ALA A 177 -30.81 -5.42 -1.62
N VAL A 178 -30.06 -4.97 -0.60
CA VAL A 178 -29.15 -5.82 0.18
C VAL A 178 -29.90 -7.00 0.79
N VAL A 179 -31.03 -6.75 1.45
CA VAL A 179 -31.86 -7.79 2.06
C VAL A 179 -32.38 -8.79 1.03
N GLN A 180 -32.86 -8.31 -0.13
CA GLN A 180 -33.54 -9.11 -1.13
C GLN A 180 -32.60 -9.87 -2.07
N ARG A 181 -31.47 -9.27 -2.44
CA ARG A 181 -30.58 -9.79 -3.49
C ARG A 181 -29.39 -10.58 -2.94
N ILE A 182 -28.78 -10.11 -1.82
CA ILE A 182 -27.67 -10.85 -1.23
C ILE A 182 -28.20 -12.11 -0.56
N PRO A 183 -27.67 -13.29 -0.92
CA PRO A 183 -28.10 -14.54 -0.31
C PRO A 183 -27.68 -14.59 1.17
N PRO A 184 -28.43 -15.35 2.00
CA PRO A 184 -27.98 -15.63 3.35
C PRO A 184 -26.70 -16.48 3.32
N PRO A 185 -25.87 -16.40 4.37
CA PRO A 185 -24.67 -17.22 4.47
C PRO A 185 -25.00 -18.70 4.50
N ARG A 186 -24.14 -19.49 3.88
CA ARG A 186 -24.25 -20.96 3.89
C ARG A 186 -23.36 -21.50 5.00
N GLY A 187 -23.80 -22.53 5.70
CA GLY A 187 -23.04 -23.18 6.75
C GLY A 187 -23.95 -24.01 7.67
N VAL A 188 -23.35 -24.88 8.45
CA VAL A 188 -24.09 -25.81 9.34
C VAL A 188 -23.66 -25.52 10.78
N ALA A 189 -24.61 -25.03 11.60
CA ALA A 189 -24.34 -24.65 12.99
C ALA A 189 -23.92 -25.83 13.90
N ASP A 190 -24.42 -27.04 13.60
CA ASP A 190 -24.10 -28.26 14.37
C ASP A 190 -22.84 -28.98 13.88
N ALA A 191 -22.15 -28.45 12.85
CA ALA A 191 -20.86 -28.99 12.37
C ALA A 191 -19.71 -28.57 13.28
N PRO A 192 -18.51 -29.21 13.17
CA PRO A 192 -17.30 -28.71 13.81
C PRO A 192 -16.96 -27.29 13.37
N LEU A 193 -16.45 -26.50 14.32
CA LEU A 193 -16.07 -25.10 14.04
C LEU A 193 -15.08 -24.99 12.89
N ARG A 194 -15.43 -24.16 11.91
CA ARG A 194 -14.53 -23.58 10.92
C ARG A 194 -14.86 -22.10 10.76
N ALA A 195 -13.90 -21.24 11.09
CA ALA A 195 -14.07 -19.81 10.90
C ALA A 195 -12.88 -19.23 10.15
N LEU A 196 -13.15 -18.29 9.24
CA LEU A 196 -12.15 -17.56 8.46
C LEU A 196 -11.69 -16.33 9.23
N ILE A 197 -10.39 -16.16 9.45
CA ILE A 197 -9.82 -14.91 9.94
C ILE A 197 -9.70 -13.96 8.75
N PHE A 198 -10.39 -12.83 8.76
CA PHE A 198 -10.27 -11.83 7.70
C PHE A 198 -9.48 -10.59 8.12
N ASP A 199 -9.35 -10.32 9.43
CA ASP A 199 -8.50 -9.27 10.00
C ASP A 199 -8.00 -9.70 11.38
N SER A 200 -6.96 -9.03 11.91
CA SER A 200 -6.47 -9.23 13.26
C SER A 200 -6.01 -7.90 13.86
N TYR A 201 -6.38 -7.65 15.10
CA TYR A 201 -5.99 -6.48 15.88
C TYR A 201 -5.22 -6.91 17.12
N TYR A 202 -4.17 -6.20 17.48
CA TYR A 202 -3.40 -6.46 18.69
C TYR A 202 -3.74 -5.48 19.80
N ASP A 203 -4.14 -6.01 20.95
CA ASP A 203 -4.34 -5.28 22.19
C ASP A 203 -3.24 -5.66 23.20
N ARG A 204 -2.66 -4.66 23.87
CA ARG A 204 -1.52 -4.88 24.81
C ARG A 204 -1.88 -5.77 26.01
N TYR A 205 -3.15 -5.83 26.39
CA TYR A 205 -3.64 -6.57 27.54
C TYR A 205 -4.30 -7.89 27.16
N ARG A 206 -4.92 -7.96 25.98
CA ARG A 206 -5.75 -9.08 25.51
C ARG A 206 -5.04 -9.94 24.45
N GLY A 207 -3.87 -9.50 23.98
CA GLY A 207 -3.16 -10.16 22.87
C GLY A 207 -3.78 -9.88 21.51
N ALA A 208 -3.60 -10.82 20.58
CA ALA A 208 -4.22 -10.73 19.25
C ALA A 208 -5.73 -11.02 19.35
N ILE A 209 -6.52 -10.18 18.70
CA ILE A 209 -7.99 -10.25 18.63
C ILE A 209 -8.37 -10.43 17.15
N PRO A 210 -8.52 -11.66 16.66
CA PRO A 210 -8.90 -11.90 15.28
C PRO A 210 -10.37 -11.54 15.05
N SER A 211 -10.63 -10.90 13.91
CA SER A 211 -11.96 -10.73 13.34
C SER A 211 -12.26 -11.93 12.45
N ILE A 212 -13.37 -12.59 12.70
CA ILE A 212 -13.72 -13.86 12.06
C ILE A 212 -15.09 -13.83 11.40
N ARG A 213 -15.21 -14.66 10.35
CA ARG A 213 -16.46 -15.11 9.77
C ARG A 213 -16.63 -16.59 10.10
N VAL A 214 -17.61 -16.93 10.93
CA VAL A 214 -17.94 -18.33 11.24
C VAL A 214 -18.60 -18.96 10.02
N VAL A 215 -17.94 -19.94 9.40
CA VAL A 215 -18.45 -20.66 8.23
C VAL A 215 -19.32 -21.82 8.68
N ASP A 216 -18.78 -22.68 9.54
CA ASP A 216 -19.53 -23.80 10.15
C ASP A 216 -19.29 -23.82 11.65
N GLY A 217 -20.22 -24.44 12.34
CA GLY A 217 -20.15 -24.66 13.78
C GLY A 217 -20.49 -23.42 14.59
N THR A 218 -19.97 -23.41 15.81
CA THR A 218 -20.20 -22.35 16.80
C THR A 218 -18.91 -22.13 17.59
N ILE A 219 -18.60 -20.88 17.88
CA ILE A 219 -17.51 -20.50 18.79
C ILE A 219 -18.07 -19.80 20.03
N ARG A 220 -17.57 -20.17 21.21
CA ARG A 220 -18.01 -19.65 22.51
C ARG A 220 -16.87 -19.62 23.53
N PRO A 221 -16.97 -18.81 24.60
CA PRO A 221 -16.00 -18.82 25.70
C PRO A 221 -15.81 -20.21 26.31
N GLY A 222 -14.59 -20.54 26.70
CA GLY A 222 -14.20 -21.83 27.26
C GLY A 222 -13.92 -22.93 26.23
N MET A 223 -14.19 -22.68 24.95
CA MET A 223 -13.90 -23.63 23.87
C MET A 223 -12.40 -23.63 23.57
N LYS A 224 -11.82 -24.80 23.26
CA LYS A 224 -10.46 -24.92 22.77
C LYS A 224 -10.44 -24.93 21.26
N ILE A 225 -9.56 -24.12 20.70
CA ILE A 225 -9.40 -23.93 19.27
C ILE A 225 -7.95 -24.16 18.84
N ALA A 226 -7.74 -24.37 17.55
CA ALA A 226 -6.43 -24.36 16.89
C ALA A 226 -6.50 -23.51 15.62
N PHE A 227 -5.35 -23.03 15.16
CA PHE A 227 -5.21 -22.34 13.87
C PHE A 227 -4.74 -23.32 12.80
N GLY A 228 -5.25 -23.18 11.58
CA GLY A 228 -4.94 -24.06 10.47
C GLY A 228 -3.44 -24.12 10.14
N ALA A 229 -2.72 -23.02 10.28
CA ALA A 229 -1.28 -22.93 10.08
C ALA A 229 -0.46 -23.58 11.22
N HIS A 230 -1.01 -23.66 12.45
CA HIS A 230 -0.34 -24.16 13.65
C HIS A 230 -1.30 -25.08 14.45
N LYS A 231 -1.68 -26.22 13.86
CA LYS A 231 -2.68 -27.13 14.41
C LYS A 231 -2.30 -27.79 15.76
N GLU A 232 -1.03 -27.78 16.11
CA GLU A 232 -0.54 -28.33 17.38
C GLU A 232 -0.73 -27.40 18.56
N ASP A 233 -0.81 -26.08 18.32
CA ASP A 233 -0.97 -25.09 19.35
C ASP A 233 -2.45 -24.90 19.66
N LEU A 234 -2.81 -25.13 20.93
CA LEU A 234 -4.20 -25.02 21.39
C LEU A 234 -4.37 -23.76 22.22
N TYR A 235 -5.46 -23.06 21.94
CA TYR A 235 -5.84 -21.82 22.60
C TYR A 235 -7.24 -21.98 23.20
N GLU A 236 -7.46 -21.45 24.40
CA GLU A 236 -8.78 -21.39 25.01
C GLU A 236 -9.41 -20.02 24.72
N VAL A 237 -10.64 -20.01 24.27
CA VAL A 237 -11.40 -18.80 23.97
C VAL A 237 -11.87 -18.16 25.26
N ASP A 238 -11.40 -16.95 25.57
CA ASP A 238 -11.81 -16.19 26.75
C ASP A 238 -13.10 -15.42 26.52
N GLU A 239 -13.25 -14.83 25.34
CA GLU A 239 -14.37 -13.97 24.97
C GLU A 239 -14.68 -14.11 23.49
N VAL A 240 -15.96 -14.01 23.13
CA VAL A 240 -16.44 -13.82 21.77
C VAL A 240 -17.38 -12.62 21.70
N GLY A 241 -17.47 -11.99 20.54
CA GLY A 241 -18.37 -10.86 20.37
C GLY A 241 -18.49 -10.40 18.92
N TYR A 242 -19.30 -9.39 18.70
CA TYR A 242 -19.50 -8.77 17.40
C TYR A 242 -18.93 -7.34 17.36
N LEU A 243 -18.70 -6.84 16.16
CA LEU A 243 -18.12 -5.52 15.90
C LEU A 243 -19.25 -4.50 15.64
N GLN A 244 -19.36 -3.51 16.52
CA GLN A 244 -20.34 -2.41 16.38
C GLN A 244 -19.70 -1.10 16.84
N LEU A 245 -18.81 -0.54 15.97
CA LEU A 245 -17.99 0.63 16.32
C LEU A 245 -17.23 0.44 17.65
N GLY A 246 -16.72 -0.76 17.84
CA GLY A 246 -16.09 -1.30 19.03
C GLY A 246 -16.51 -2.74 19.30
N HIS A 247 -15.84 -3.37 20.23
CA HIS A 247 -16.06 -4.76 20.60
C HIS A 247 -17.29 -4.88 21.53
N LYS A 248 -18.28 -5.71 21.16
CA LYS A 248 -19.47 -6.01 21.94
C LYS A 248 -19.49 -7.50 22.27
N PRO A 249 -19.24 -7.90 23.52
CA PRO A 249 -19.28 -9.31 23.94
C PRO A 249 -20.65 -9.95 23.69
N THR A 250 -20.64 -11.26 23.37
CA THR A 250 -21.83 -12.11 23.24
C THR A 250 -21.55 -13.48 23.83
N GLU A 251 -22.59 -14.30 23.99
CA GLU A 251 -22.43 -15.65 24.54
C GLU A 251 -21.80 -16.61 23.54
N GLN A 252 -22.10 -16.45 22.24
CA GLN A 252 -21.55 -17.27 21.16
C GLN A 252 -21.69 -16.57 19.80
N LEU A 253 -20.93 -17.06 18.80
CA LEU A 253 -21.12 -16.78 17.38
C LEU A 253 -21.39 -18.09 16.66
N GLU A 254 -22.42 -18.10 15.82
CA GLU A 254 -22.86 -19.26 15.05
C GLU A 254 -22.49 -19.14 13.56
N ALA A 255 -22.65 -20.25 12.83
CA ALA A 255 -22.46 -20.30 11.38
C ALA A 255 -23.23 -19.15 10.69
N GLY A 256 -22.49 -18.36 9.90
CA GLY A 256 -23.01 -17.19 9.22
C GLY A 256 -22.63 -15.86 9.86
N GLU A 257 -22.36 -15.82 11.14
CA GLU A 257 -22.10 -14.59 11.86
C GLU A 257 -20.65 -14.07 11.67
N VAL A 258 -20.52 -12.74 11.70
CA VAL A 258 -19.25 -12.01 11.70
C VAL A 258 -19.01 -11.44 13.10
N GLY A 259 -17.80 -11.61 13.61
CA GLY A 259 -17.46 -11.12 14.93
C GLY A 259 -15.96 -11.25 15.23
N TYR A 260 -15.63 -11.31 16.51
CA TYR A 260 -14.26 -11.45 16.99
C TYR A 260 -14.21 -12.46 18.15
N PHE A 261 -13.01 -12.91 18.45
CA PHE A 261 -12.76 -13.63 19.70
C PHE A 261 -11.44 -13.20 20.35
N VAL A 262 -11.29 -13.52 21.63
CA VAL A 262 -10.07 -13.34 22.42
C VAL A 262 -9.66 -14.69 22.97
N ALA A 263 -8.40 -15.07 22.78
CA ALA A 263 -7.84 -16.32 23.26
C ALA A 263 -6.40 -16.17 23.78
N ASN A 264 -6.03 -14.98 24.27
CA ASN A 264 -4.72 -14.64 24.82
C ASN A 264 -3.54 -15.06 23.93
N VAL A 265 -3.72 -14.95 22.61
CA VAL A 265 -2.70 -15.26 21.61
C VAL A 265 -1.65 -14.14 21.64
N ARG A 266 -0.41 -14.47 21.99
CA ARG A 266 0.65 -13.46 22.20
C ARG A 266 1.32 -13.00 20.92
N GLY A 267 1.24 -13.78 19.86
CA GLY A 267 1.86 -13.49 18.57
C GLY A 267 0.81 -13.30 17.47
N VAL A 268 0.85 -12.18 16.77
CA VAL A 268 -0.04 -11.94 15.61
C VAL A 268 0.30 -12.88 14.45
N ARG A 269 1.52 -13.42 14.42
CA ARG A 269 1.92 -14.44 13.46
C ARG A 269 1.05 -15.71 13.55
N ASP A 270 0.43 -15.96 14.71
CA ASP A 270 -0.42 -17.12 14.94
C ASP A 270 -1.88 -16.86 14.52
N THR A 271 -2.27 -15.59 14.35
CA THR A 271 -3.63 -15.18 13.93
C THR A 271 -3.62 -14.50 12.57
N ARG A 272 -2.92 -15.11 11.60
CA ARG A 272 -2.78 -14.52 10.26
C ARG A 272 -4.14 -14.41 9.57
N PRO A 273 -4.48 -13.24 9.04
CA PRO A 273 -5.64 -13.11 8.18
C PRO A 273 -5.55 -14.08 6.98
N GLY A 274 -6.66 -14.75 6.65
CA GLY A 274 -6.71 -15.83 5.66
C GLY A 274 -6.58 -17.23 6.26
N ASP A 275 -6.19 -17.37 7.54
CA ASP A 275 -6.13 -18.67 8.21
C ASP A 275 -7.49 -19.12 8.70
N THR A 276 -7.60 -20.40 9.00
CA THR A 276 -8.82 -21.07 9.48
C THR A 276 -8.72 -21.35 10.97
N VAL A 277 -9.71 -20.89 11.73
CA VAL A 277 -9.91 -21.30 13.13
C VAL A 277 -10.68 -22.62 13.15
N LEU A 278 -10.15 -23.61 13.85
CA LEU A 278 -10.67 -24.97 13.95
C LEU A 278 -11.02 -25.31 15.39
N ASP A 279 -12.00 -26.19 15.55
CA ASP A 279 -12.23 -26.90 16.82
C ASP A 279 -11.01 -27.77 17.16
N ALA A 280 -10.52 -27.69 18.40
CA ALA A 280 -9.38 -28.49 18.87
C ALA A 280 -9.62 -30.00 18.77
N GLU A 281 -10.87 -30.47 18.83
CA GLU A 281 -11.23 -31.87 18.69
C GLU A 281 -11.33 -32.32 17.22
N HIS A 282 -11.44 -31.37 16.27
CA HIS A 282 -11.64 -31.63 14.84
C HIS A 282 -10.60 -30.90 13.98
N ARG A 283 -9.34 -30.88 14.39
CA ARG A 283 -8.23 -30.17 13.72
C ARG A 283 -7.95 -30.63 12.29
N GLU A 284 -8.43 -31.82 11.91
CA GLU A 284 -8.28 -32.38 10.56
C GLU A 284 -9.33 -31.86 9.56
N ALA A 285 -10.26 -31.00 10.01
CA ALA A 285 -11.23 -30.40 9.12
C ALA A 285 -10.54 -29.63 7.96
N PRO A 286 -11.13 -29.61 6.74
CA PRO A 286 -10.56 -28.93 5.60
C PRO A 286 -10.42 -27.43 5.89
N LEU A 287 -9.24 -26.87 5.57
CA LEU A 287 -9.00 -25.44 5.68
C LEU A 287 -9.88 -24.68 4.68
N LEU A 288 -10.29 -23.49 5.08
CA LEU A 288 -11.03 -22.59 4.21
C LEU A 288 -10.09 -21.99 3.14
N PRO A 289 -10.56 -21.75 1.92
CA PRO A 289 -9.77 -21.06 0.91
C PRO A 289 -9.49 -19.62 1.36
N GLY A 290 -8.31 -19.11 1.09
CA GLY A 290 -7.99 -17.70 1.40
C GLY A 290 -6.59 -17.44 1.91
N TYR A 291 -5.85 -18.49 2.29
CA TYR A 291 -4.46 -18.32 2.66
C TYR A 291 -3.59 -18.14 1.40
N ARG A 292 -2.99 -16.97 1.27
CA ARG A 292 -1.90 -16.69 0.34
C ARG A 292 -0.80 -15.95 1.10
N ASP A 293 0.44 -16.28 0.85
CA ASP A 293 1.55 -15.50 1.39
C ASP A 293 1.54 -14.11 0.76
N ILE A 294 1.71 -13.10 1.61
CA ILE A 294 1.82 -11.72 1.15
C ILE A 294 3.26 -11.51 0.68
N MET A 295 3.43 -11.14 -0.57
CA MET A 295 4.72 -10.74 -1.10
C MET A 295 4.89 -9.24 -1.00
N SER A 296 6.00 -8.80 -0.39
CA SER A 296 6.40 -7.40 -0.46
C SER A 296 6.84 -7.06 -1.88
N MET A 297 6.37 -5.95 -2.40
CA MET A 297 6.65 -5.50 -3.77
C MET A 297 7.66 -4.36 -3.79
N VAL A 298 7.73 -3.59 -2.71
CA VAL A 298 8.60 -2.40 -2.57
C VAL A 298 9.42 -2.53 -1.30
N PHE A 299 10.70 -2.24 -1.39
CA PHE A 299 11.64 -2.32 -0.26
C PHE A 299 12.34 -0.99 -0.06
N ALA A 300 12.42 -0.54 1.20
CA ALA A 300 13.19 0.65 1.57
C ALA A 300 13.84 0.49 2.94
N GLY A 301 15.00 1.10 3.13
CA GLY A 301 15.63 1.23 4.44
C GLY A 301 15.00 2.38 5.23
N LEU A 302 14.64 2.15 6.48
CA LEU A 302 14.18 3.17 7.43
C LEU A 302 15.24 3.36 8.52
N TYR A 303 15.72 4.59 8.66
CA TYR A 303 16.79 4.93 9.60
C TYR A 303 16.34 6.08 10.51
N PRO A 304 16.55 6.01 11.82
CA PRO A 304 16.28 7.14 12.69
C PRO A 304 17.30 8.25 12.45
N THR A 305 16.87 9.51 12.49
CA THR A 305 17.79 10.67 12.39
C THR A 305 18.74 10.74 13.58
N ASN A 306 18.32 10.29 14.75
CA ASN A 306 19.15 10.13 15.94
C ASN A 306 19.44 8.64 16.18
N ALA A 307 20.72 8.25 16.13
CA ALA A 307 21.15 6.86 16.33
C ALA A 307 20.70 6.24 17.67
N GLU A 308 20.45 7.04 18.70
CA GLU A 308 19.95 6.58 20.00
C GLU A 308 18.51 6.02 19.90
N GLN A 309 17.74 6.41 18.89
CA GLN A 309 16.35 5.97 18.66
C GLN A 309 16.24 4.64 17.91
N PHE A 310 17.34 3.93 17.64
CA PHE A 310 17.30 2.63 16.94
C PHE A 310 16.42 1.59 17.66
N GLU A 311 16.55 1.48 18.98
CA GLU A 311 15.73 0.54 19.77
C GLU A 311 14.26 0.97 19.80
N GLU A 312 13.99 2.28 19.85
CA GLU A 312 12.63 2.82 19.79
C GLU A 312 11.98 2.52 18.43
N LEU A 313 12.75 2.64 17.33
CA LEU A 313 12.29 2.29 15.99
C LEU A 313 11.99 0.80 15.86
N ARG A 314 12.85 -0.07 16.42
CA ARG A 314 12.61 -1.52 16.45
C ARG A 314 11.28 -1.86 17.15
N ASP A 315 11.07 -1.26 18.33
CA ASP A 315 9.86 -1.49 19.12
C ASP A 315 8.61 -0.95 18.41
N ALA A 316 8.72 0.20 17.72
CA ALA A 316 7.64 0.80 16.95
C ALA A 316 7.27 -0.06 15.74
N LEU A 317 8.26 -0.53 14.96
CA LEU A 317 8.04 -1.45 13.83
C LEU A 317 7.39 -2.75 14.30
N GLY A 318 7.87 -3.32 15.43
CA GLY A 318 7.25 -4.50 16.03
C GLY A 318 5.78 -4.28 16.38
N LYS A 319 5.43 -3.12 16.95
CA LYS A 319 4.03 -2.78 17.27
C LYS A 319 3.17 -2.56 16.02
N LEU A 320 3.73 -1.94 14.98
CA LEU A 320 3.00 -1.78 13.70
C LEU A 320 2.77 -3.13 13.04
N GLN A 321 3.77 -4.01 12.98
CA GLN A 321 3.66 -5.34 12.40
C GLN A 321 2.59 -6.20 13.08
N LEU A 322 2.32 -5.97 14.38
CA LEU A 322 1.24 -6.64 15.10
C LEU A 322 -0.16 -6.30 14.54
N ASN A 323 -0.32 -5.13 13.92
CA ASN A 323 -1.59 -4.68 13.34
C ASN A 323 -1.56 -4.66 11.80
N ASP A 324 -0.41 -4.98 11.21
CA ASP A 324 -0.16 -4.96 9.77
C ASP A 324 0.69 -6.17 9.39
N GLY A 325 0.05 -7.28 9.11
CA GLY A 325 0.71 -8.54 8.75
C GLY A 325 1.47 -8.49 7.43
N SER A 326 1.32 -7.44 6.64
CA SER A 326 2.04 -7.23 5.37
C SER A 326 3.39 -6.54 5.56
N LEU A 327 3.62 -5.89 6.70
CA LEU A 327 4.88 -5.24 7.01
C LEU A 327 5.94 -6.28 7.41
N HIS A 328 7.02 -6.35 6.62
CA HIS A 328 8.21 -7.14 6.94
C HIS A 328 9.37 -6.20 7.23
N TYR A 329 10.20 -6.52 8.21
CA TYR A 329 11.40 -5.74 8.47
C TYR A 329 12.53 -6.59 9.04
N GLU A 330 13.75 -6.22 8.67
CA GLU A 330 14.99 -6.85 9.12
C GLU A 330 16.01 -5.78 9.50
N PRO A 331 16.87 -6.03 10.51
CA PRO A 331 17.95 -5.10 10.85
C PRO A 331 18.89 -4.87 9.66
N GLU A 332 19.21 -3.61 9.40
CA GLU A 332 20.12 -3.20 8.34
C GLU A 332 21.12 -2.17 8.87
N SER A 333 22.29 -2.11 8.27
CA SER A 333 23.27 -1.08 8.56
C SER A 333 23.72 -0.38 7.28
N SER A 334 23.81 0.93 7.32
CA SER A 334 24.33 1.78 6.26
C SER A 334 25.58 2.50 6.74
N VAL A 335 26.60 2.59 5.88
CA VAL A 335 27.82 3.34 6.20
C VAL A 335 27.50 4.83 6.37
N ALA A 336 26.52 5.33 5.62
CA ALA A 336 26.13 6.74 5.66
C ALA A 336 25.11 7.07 6.78
N LEU A 337 24.18 6.16 7.07
CA LEU A 337 23.01 6.42 7.94
C LEU A 337 23.09 5.70 9.30
N GLY A 338 24.04 4.76 9.48
CA GLY A 338 24.17 3.97 10.69
C GLY A 338 23.21 2.76 10.72
N PHE A 339 22.66 2.46 11.89
CA PHE A 339 21.75 1.33 12.08
C PHE A 339 20.31 1.70 11.78
N GLY A 340 19.60 0.83 11.10
CA GLY A 340 18.21 0.98 10.71
C GLY A 340 17.57 -0.37 10.40
N PHE A 341 16.49 -0.33 9.64
CA PHE A 341 15.76 -1.53 9.23
C PHE A 341 15.45 -1.49 7.73
N ARG A 342 15.68 -2.61 7.07
CA ARG A 342 15.15 -2.90 5.74
C ARG A 342 13.71 -3.30 5.90
N CYS A 343 12.79 -2.59 5.25
CA CYS A 343 11.36 -2.85 5.33
C CYS A 343 10.81 -3.22 3.95
N GLY A 344 9.95 -4.22 3.92
CA GLY A 344 9.18 -4.63 2.76
C GLY A 344 7.74 -4.15 2.87
N PHE A 345 7.19 -3.62 1.79
CA PHE A 345 5.88 -2.99 1.70
C PHE A 345 5.09 -3.55 0.52
N LEU A 346 3.76 -3.46 0.56
CA LEU A 346 2.88 -3.83 -0.56
C LEU A 346 3.05 -2.91 -1.77
N GLY A 347 3.29 -1.62 -1.52
CA GLY A 347 3.49 -0.59 -2.53
C GLY A 347 3.98 0.72 -1.91
N LEU A 348 4.03 1.79 -2.69
CA LEU A 348 4.49 3.10 -2.21
C LEU A 348 3.56 3.74 -1.18
N LEU A 349 2.25 3.68 -1.42
CA LEU A 349 1.29 4.24 -0.49
C LEU A 349 1.39 3.54 0.87
N HIS A 350 1.55 2.22 0.88
CA HIS A 350 1.77 1.46 2.11
C HIS A 350 3.05 1.92 2.82
N MET A 351 4.17 2.11 2.09
CA MET A 351 5.42 2.64 2.65
C MET A 351 5.23 4.02 3.28
N GLU A 352 4.54 4.93 2.59
CA GLU A 352 4.25 6.27 3.10
C GLU A 352 3.42 6.24 4.38
N ILE A 353 2.39 5.41 4.41
CA ILE A 353 1.51 5.23 5.57
C ILE A 353 2.30 4.71 6.77
N VAL A 354 3.11 3.67 6.58
CA VAL A 354 3.94 3.10 7.67
C VAL A 354 4.91 4.16 8.19
N ARG A 355 5.60 4.89 7.31
CA ARG A 355 6.51 5.98 7.71
C ARG A 355 5.77 7.06 8.49
N GLU A 356 4.66 7.54 7.99
CA GLU A 356 3.89 8.62 8.63
C GLU A 356 3.30 8.18 9.98
N ARG A 357 2.91 6.91 10.11
CA ARG A 357 2.51 6.34 11.40
C ARG A 357 3.66 6.28 12.39
N LEU A 358 4.86 5.86 11.96
CA LEU A 358 6.06 5.87 12.80
C LEU A 358 6.40 7.29 13.29
N GLU A 359 6.29 8.27 12.42
CA GLU A 359 6.53 9.68 12.75
C GLU A 359 5.46 10.23 13.73
N ARG A 360 4.18 9.99 13.49
CA ARG A 360 3.07 10.57 14.28
C ARG A 360 2.75 9.81 15.57
N GLU A 361 2.66 8.47 15.49
CA GLU A 361 2.23 7.65 16.63
C GLU A 361 3.38 7.38 17.63
N PHE A 362 4.64 7.35 17.14
CA PHE A 362 5.81 7.04 17.95
C PHE A 362 6.81 8.19 18.08
N ASN A 363 6.53 9.33 17.43
CA ASN A 363 7.37 10.55 17.47
C ASN A 363 8.81 10.28 17.04
N LEU A 364 8.98 9.53 15.96
CA LEU A 364 10.27 9.19 15.36
C LEU A 364 10.53 10.06 14.14
N ASP A 365 11.72 10.69 14.07
CA ASP A 365 12.17 11.35 12.85
C ASP A 365 12.97 10.36 12.01
N LEU A 366 12.49 10.07 10.78
CA LEU A 366 13.03 9.01 9.96
C LEU A 366 13.60 9.49 8.63
N ILE A 367 14.67 8.84 8.20
CA ILE A 367 15.21 8.91 6.84
C ILE A 367 14.84 7.61 6.14
N SER A 368 14.21 7.71 4.97
CA SER A 368 13.98 6.57 4.08
C SER A 368 14.96 6.58 2.92
N THR A 369 15.49 5.40 2.56
CA THR A 369 16.26 5.24 1.32
C THR A 369 15.34 5.23 0.11
N VAL A 370 15.92 5.29 -1.09
CA VAL A 370 15.17 5.14 -2.35
C VAL A 370 14.45 3.80 -2.35
N PRO A 371 13.12 3.78 -2.61
CA PRO A 371 12.38 2.53 -2.77
C PRO A 371 12.93 1.70 -3.91
N ASN A 372 13.06 0.42 -3.68
CA ASN A 372 13.53 -0.57 -4.65
C ASN A 372 12.57 -1.75 -4.72
N VAL A 373 12.73 -2.55 -5.77
CA VAL A 373 12.09 -3.86 -5.91
C VAL A 373 13.09 -4.96 -5.56
N GLU A 374 12.62 -6.19 -5.40
CA GLU A 374 13.48 -7.36 -5.30
C GLU A 374 13.96 -7.75 -6.71
N TYR A 375 15.26 -8.01 -6.85
CA TYR A 375 15.89 -8.49 -8.07
C TYR A 375 16.41 -9.92 -7.87
N HIS A 376 16.24 -10.78 -8.87
CA HIS A 376 16.88 -12.10 -8.91
C HIS A 376 18.20 -11.99 -9.64
N VAL A 377 19.29 -12.06 -8.91
CA VAL A 377 20.65 -12.00 -9.47
C VAL A 377 21.16 -13.41 -9.68
N HIS A 378 21.23 -13.81 -10.93
CA HIS A 378 21.80 -15.09 -11.34
C HIS A 378 23.33 -14.95 -11.40
N ARG A 379 24.03 -15.78 -10.63
CA ARG A 379 25.48 -15.76 -10.55
C ARG A 379 26.09 -16.75 -11.53
N THR A 380 27.33 -16.49 -11.93
CA THR A 380 28.11 -17.36 -12.83
C THR A 380 28.37 -18.76 -12.28
N ASP A 381 28.22 -18.96 -10.98
CA ASP A 381 28.31 -20.27 -10.31
C ASP A 381 26.97 -21.06 -10.32
N GLY A 382 25.92 -20.50 -10.90
CA GLY A 382 24.59 -21.09 -11.01
C GLY A 382 23.68 -20.86 -9.80
N THR A 383 24.12 -20.09 -8.81
CA THR A 383 23.26 -19.69 -7.67
C THR A 383 22.41 -18.47 -8.01
N VAL A 384 21.24 -18.37 -7.40
CA VAL A 384 20.35 -17.19 -7.50
C VAL A 384 20.34 -16.48 -6.16
N GLU A 385 20.65 -15.20 -6.17
CA GLU A 385 20.66 -14.33 -4.99
C GLU A 385 19.53 -13.31 -5.11
N LEU A 386 18.66 -13.23 -4.09
CA LEU A 386 17.59 -12.24 -4.01
C LEU A 386 18.18 -10.94 -3.45
N VAL A 387 18.07 -9.87 -4.23
CA VAL A 387 18.67 -8.57 -3.91
C VAL A 387 17.61 -7.50 -3.78
N GLU A 388 17.28 -7.14 -2.56
CA GLU A 388 16.35 -6.06 -2.21
C GLU A 388 17.09 -4.73 -1.93
N ASN A 389 18.36 -4.82 -1.54
CA ASN A 389 19.22 -3.68 -1.26
C ASN A 389 20.31 -3.55 -2.33
N PRO A 390 20.35 -2.42 -3.10
CA PRO A 390 21.38 -2.22 -4.11
C PRO A 390 22.82 -2.29 -3.58
N SER A 391 23.07 -2.00 -2.29
CA SER A 391 24.40 -2.09 -1.71
C SER A 391 24.93 -3.53 -1.62
N LEU A 392 24.02 -4.51 -1.55
CA LEU A 392 24.35 -5.95 -1.49
C LEU A 392 24.55 -6.58 -2.87
N MET A 393 24.40 -5.81 -3.95
CA MET A 393 24.58 -6.30 -5.31
C MET A 393 25.98 -6.90 -5.51
N PRO A 394 26.12 -8.15 -5.99
CA PRO A 394 27.39 -8.77 -6.28
C PRO A 394 28.24 -7.99 -7.31
N HIS A 395 29.56 -8.17 -7.28
CA HIS A 395 30.42 -7.56 -8.30
C HIS A 395 30.07 -8.09 -9.70
N GLY A 396 30.08 -7.20 -10.69
CA GLY A 396 29.64 -7.50 -12.05
C GLY A 396 30.28 -8.74 -12.70
N SER A 397 31.52 -9.11 -12.31
CA SER A 397 32.18 -10.33 -12.78
C SER A 397 31.58 -11.64 -12.25
N ALA A 398 30.82 -11.58 -11.16
CA ALA A 398 30.14 -12.72 -10.56
C ALA A 398 28.68 -12.85 -11.01
N VAL A 399 28.16 -11.88 -11.77
CA VAL A 399 26.77 -11.83 -12.26
C VAL A 399 26.71 -12.36 -13.69
N ASP A 400 25.85 -13.32 -13.94
CA ASP A 400 25.50 -13.79 -15.27
C ASP A 400 24.42 -12.91 -15.89
N HIS A 401 23.27 -12.84 -15.26
CA HIS A 401 22.17 -11.93 -15.61
C HIS A 401 21.33 -11.54 -14.40
N ILE A 402 20.50 -10.52 -14.55
CA ILE A 402 19.59 -10.01 -13.51
C ILE A 402 18.19 -10.04 -14.04
N GLU A 403 17.27 -10.54 -13.24
CA GLU A 403 15.84 -10.49 -13.53
C GLU A 403 15.18 -9.44 -12.63
N GLU A 404 14.24 -8.70 -13.22
CA GLU A 404 13.41 -7.71 -12.54
C GLU A 404 11.93 -8.12 -12.54
N PRO A 405 11.15 -7.74 -11.52
CA PRO A 405 9.73 -8.05 -11.46
C PRO A 405 8.96 -7.22 -12.49
N TYR A 406 8.11 -7.89 -13.26
CA TYR A 406 7.15 -7.29 -14.17
C TYR A 406 5.74 -7.35 -13.58
N VAL A 407 4.97 -6.33 -13.89
CA VAL A 407 3.55 -6.23 -13.53
C VAL A 407 2.70 -6.05 -14.77
N LYS A 408 1.51 -6.62 -14.73
CA LYS A 408 0.45 -6.34 -15.70
C LYS A 408 -0.34 -5.15 -15.21
N ALA A 409 -0.33 -4.07 -15.97
CA ALA A 409 -0.98 -2.82 -15.62
C ALA A 409 -2.19 -2.55 -16.52
N ARG A 410 -3.28 -2.08 -15.93
CA ARG A 410 -4.48 -1.59 -16.60
C ARG A 410 -4.60 -0.09 -16.37
N ILE A 411 -4.72 0.67 -17.46
CA ILE A 411 -4.89 2.12 -17.39
C ILE A 411 -6.21 2.46 -18.06
N VAL A 412 -7.13 3.08 -17.33
CA VAL A 412 -8.39 3.58 -17.89
C VAL A 412 -8.31 5.10 -18.00
N ALA A 413 -8.58 5.63 -19.19
CA ALA A 413 -8.50 7.07 -19.44
C ALA A 413 -9.42 7.50 -20.59
N PRO A 414 -9.78 8.81 -20.68
CA PRO A 414 -10.46 9.35 -21.84
C PRO A 414 -9.63 9.18 -23.12
N ALA A 415 -10.30 8.90 -24.24
CA ALA A 415 -9.67 8.60 -25.53
C ALA A 415 -8.78 9.74 -26.06
N GLU A 416 -9.05 10.99 -25.66
CA GLU A 416 -8.22 12.14 -26.05
C GLU A 416 -6.76 12.05 -25.56
N TYR A 417 -6.48 11.26 -24.49
CA TYR A 417 -5.15 11.10 -23.92
C TYR A 417 -4.39 9.87 -24.44
N ILE A 418 -4.92 9.11 -25.41
CA ILE A 418 -4.29 7.91 -25.96
C ILE A 418 -2.83 8.15 -26.32
N GLY A 419 -2.55 9.19 -27.12
CA GLY A 419 -1.18 9.47 -27.57
C GLY A 419 -0.20 9.78 -26.43
N ALA A 420 -0.65 10.53 -25.42
CA ALA A 420 0.18 10.89 -24.27
C ALA A 420 0.48 9.67 -23.39
N ILE A 421 -0.50 8.80 -23.16
CA ILE A 421 -0.36 7.57 -22.37
C ILE A 421 0.54 6.57 -23.11
N MET A 422 0.36 6.40 -24.43
CA MET A 422 1.23 5.53 -25.23
C MET A 422 2.69 5.97 -25.15
N LYS A 423 2.96 7.28 -25.22
CA LYS A 423 4.30 7.84 -25.08
C LYS A 423 4.87 7.57 -23.69
N LEU A 424 4.11 7.86 -22.62
CA LEU A 424 4.54 7.62 -21.25
C LEU A 424 4.85 6.14 -21.03
N GLY A 425 4.01 5.23 -21.51
CA GLY A 425 4.23 3.79 -21.38
C GLY A 425 5.52 3.34 -22.06
N GLN A 426 5.84 3.84 -23.25
CA GLN A 426 7.09 3.55 -23.96
C GLN A 426 8.32 4.09 -23.22
N GLU A 427 8.25 5.31 -22.67
CA GLU A 427 9.32 5.92 -21.88
C GLU A 427 9.64 5.11 -20.60
N ARG A 428 8.66 4.35 -20.11
CA ARG A 428 8.78 3.48 -18.93
C ARG A 428 9.03 2.02 -19.27
N ARG A 429 9.61 1.74 -20.44
CA ARG A 429 9.96 0.39 -20.89
C ARG A 429 8.75 -0.56 -20.94
N GLY A 430 7.55 -0.01 -21.00
CA GLY A 430 6.32 -0.78 -21.04
C GLY A 430 6.17 -1.57 -22.35
N VAL A 431 5.67 -2.81 -22.24
CA VAL A 431 5.28 -3.66 -23.34
C VAL A 431 3.77 -3.53 -23.54
N TYR A 432 3.37 -2.88 -24.62
CA TYR A 432 1.96 -2.69 -24.94
C TYR A 432 1.31 -4.01 -25.34
N GLN A 433 0.23 -4.40 -24.67
CA GLN A 433 -0.50 -5.64 -24.92
C GLN A 433 -1.78 -5.41 -25.75
N GLY A 434 -2.42 -4.26 -25.57
CA GLY A 434 -3.64 -3.92 -26.29
C GLY A 434 -4.39 -2.77 -25.66
N MET A 435 -5.46 -2.36 -26.34
CA MET A 435 -6.45 -1.43 -25.78
C MET A 435 -7.85 -1.81 -26.28
N HIS A 436 -8.84 -1.54 -25.45
CA HIS A 436 -10.22 -1.64 -25.86
C HIS A 436 -11.02 -0.45 -25.34
N TYR A 437 -12.09 -0.12 -26.03
CA TYR A 437 -12.99 0.93 -25.61
C TYR A 437 -13.96 0.38 -24.56
N VAL A 438 -13.91 0.92 -23.36
CA VAL A 438 -14.90 0.65 -22.30
C VAL A 438 -16.23 1.30 -22.67
N ASP A 439 -16.16 2.50 -23.26
CA ASP A 439 -17.25 3.27 -23.81
C ASP A 439 -16.73 4.17 -24.97
N PRO A 440 -17.61 4.83 -25.76
CA PRO A 440 -17.15 5.67 -26.88
C PRO A 440 -16.15 6.77 -26.55
N THR A 441 -16.00 7.13 -25.27
CA THR A 441 -15.12 8.22 -24.80
C THR A 441 -13.96 7.75 -23.96
N ARG A 442 -13.93 6.48 -23.52
CA ARG A 442 -12.92 5.92 -22.61
C ARG A 442 -12.30 4.66 -23.15
N VAL A 443 -11.02 4.54 -22.89
CA VAL A 443 -10.19 3.43 -23.33
C VAL A 443 -9.50 2.81 -22.14
N GLU A 444 -9.50 1.49 -22.07
CA GLU A 444 -8.64 0.70 -21.19
C GLU A 444 -7.42 0.25 -21.99
N PHE A 445 -6.23 0.49 -21.45
CA PHE A 445 -4.97 -0.01 -21.95
C PHE A 445 -4.49 -1.17 -21.09
N SER A 446 -3.98 -2.19 -21.73
CA SER A 446 -3.26 -3.28 -21.09
C SER A 446 -1.77 -3.16 -21.42
N TRP A 447 -0.94 -3.09 -20.39
CA TRP A 447 0.50 -2.98 -20.47
C TRP A 447 1.18 -3.99 -19.56
N GLU A 448 2.42 -4.31 -19.86
CA GLU A 448 3.34 -4.96 -18.93
C GLU A 448 4.50 -4.03 -18.66
N PHE A 449 4.76 -3.71 -17.41
CA PHE A 449 5.83 -2.82 -17.00
C PHE A 449 6.81 -3.50 -16.06
N PRO A 450 8.11 -3.17 -16.15
CA PRO A 450 9.00 -3.40 -15.02
C PRO A 450 8.49 -2.62 -13.81
N LEU A 451 8.32 -3.28 -12.67
CA LEU A 451 7.77 -2.64 -11.48
C LEU A 451 8.58 -1.42 -11.04
N ALA A 452 9.92 -1.50 -11.12
CA ALA A 452 10.81 -0.41 -10.78
C ALA A 452 10.55 0.89 -11.59
N GLU A 453 9.95 0.79 -12.78
CA GLU A 453 9.68 1.94 -13.64
C GLU A 453 8.39 2.67 -13.28
N ILE A 454 7.51 2.05 -12.50
CA ILE A 454 6.20 2.62 -12.18
C ILE A 454 6.02 2.95 -10.69
N ILE A 455 6.90 2.47 -9.80
CA ILE A 455 6.75 2.68 -8.36
C ILE A 455 7.02 4.12 -7.90
N LEU A 456 7.77 4.93 -8.61
CA LEU A 456 8.11 6.28 -8.15
C LEU A 456 7.11 7.33 -8.63
N ASP A 457 7.28 7.86 -9.81
CA ASP A 457 6.59 9.05 -10.32
C ASP A 457 5.58 8.77 -11.45
N PHE A 458 5.41 7.49 -11.82
CA PHE A 458 4.57 7.11 -12.95
C PHE A 458 3.11 7.53 -12.77
N TYR A 459 2.55 7.29 -11.57
CA TYR A 459 1.16 7.62 -11.29
C TYR A 459 0.91 9.13 -11.34
N ASP A 460 1.80 9.92 -10.78
CA ASP A 460 1.72 11.38 -10.78
C ASP A 460 1.83 11.94 -12.20
N LYS A 461 2.75 11.40 -13.01
CA LYS A 461 2.86 11.75 -14.42
C LYS A 461 1.61 11.35 -15.21
N LEU A 462 1.09 10.15 -14.96
CA LEU A 462 -0.15 9.68 -15.58
C LEU A 462 -1.32 10.62 -15.26
N LYS A 463 -1.48 11.01 -13.99
CA LYS A 463 -2.49 11.99 -13.56
C LYS A 463 -2.28 13.35 -14.22
N THR A 464 -1.05 13.82 -14.26
CA THR A 464 -0.70 15.13 -14.86
C THR A 464 -1.05 15.18 -16.34
N ILE A 465 -0.62 14.19 -17.15
CA ILE A 465 -0.87 14.18 -18.60
C ILE A 465 -2.34 13.98 -18.95
N SER A 466 -3.11 13.35 -18.07
CA SER A 466 -4.55 13.09 -18.23
C SER A 466 -5.43 14.09 -17.47
N ARG A 467 -4.87 15.16 -16.93
CA ARG A 467 -5.58 16.16 -16.10
C ARG A 467 -6.38 15.54 -14.96
N GLY A 468 -5.85 14.48 -14.37
CA GLY A 468 -6.47 13.77 -13.25
C GLY A 468 -7.45 12.66 -13.65
N TYR A 469 -7.75 12.48 -14.94
CA TYR A 469 -8.79 11.54 -15.38
C TYR A 469 -8.31 10.09 -15.51
N ALA A 470 -7.01 9.83 -15.73
CA ALA A 470 -6.53 8.46 -15.85
C ALA A 470 -6.46 7.76 -14.48
N SER A 471 -6.81 6.49 -14.47
CA SER A 471 -6.64 5.60 -13.34
C SER A 471 -5.72 4.44 -13.70
N LEU A 472 -4.99 3.93 -12.73
CA LEU A 472 -4.03 2.84 -12.86
C LEU A 472 -4.37 1.76 -11.84
N ASP A 473 -4.26 0.52 -12.28
CA ASP A 473 -4.23 -0.67 -11.45
C ASP A 473 -3.17 -1.63 -12.00
N TYR A 474 -2.54 -2.43 -11.13
CA TYR A 474 -1.53 -3.40 -11.58
C TYR A 474 -1.49 -4.63 -10.67
N GLU A 475 -1.06 -5.74 -11.24
CA GLU A 475 -0.85 -7.01 -10.55
C GLU A 475 0.52 -7.59 -10.91
N PHE A 476 1.16 -8.29 -9.98
CA PHE A 476 2.42 -8.98 -10.26
C PHE A 476 2.23 -10.02 -11.37
N LEU A 477 3.18 -10.09 -12.28
CA LEU A 477 3.14 -11.02 -13.41
C LEU A 477 4.24 -12.10 -13.28
N GLU A 478 5.49 -11.71 -13.43
CA GLU A 478 6.65 -12.63 -13.42
C GLU A 478 7.97 -11.84 -13.31
N TYR A 479 9.08 -12.56 -13.14
CA TYR A 479 10.42 -11.99 -13.28
C TYR A 479 10.94 -12.17 -14.70
N ARG A 480 11.63 -11.15 -15.24
CA ARG A 480 12.23 -11.17 -16.60
C ARG A 480 13.65 -10.64 -16.60
N PRO A 481 14.54 -11.26 -17.40
CA PRO A 481 15.91 -10.77 -17.58
C PRO A 481 15.94 -9.36 -18.17
N ALA A 482 16.84 -8.50 -17.62
CA ALA A 482 17.02 -7.13 -18.10
C ALA A 482 18.49 -6.67 -17.96
N ASP A 483 18.89 -5.71 -18.81
CA ASP A 483 20.23 -5.11 -18.73
C ASP A 483 20.28 -4.05 -17.63
N LEU A 484 20.41 -4.53 -16.40
CA LEU A 484 20.44 -3.72 -15.19
C LEU A 484 21.86 -3.51 -14.70
N VAL A 485 22.10 -2.34 -14.11
CA VAL A 485 23.38 -1.98 -13.52
C VAL A 485 23.18 -1.35 -12.15
N LYS A 486 24.11 -1.60 -11.24
CA LYS A 486 24.21 -0.84 -10.00
C LYS A 486 24.83 0.53 -10.31
N LEU A 487 24.13 1.58 -9.93
CA LEU A 487 24.59 2.95 -9.99
C LEU A 487 24.87 3.45 -8.58
N ASP A 488 26.12 3.79 -8.30
CA ASP A 488 26.59 4.32 -7.02
C ASP A 488 26.79 5.84 -7.12
N MET A 489 26.37 6.56 -6.07
CA MET A 489 26.69 7.97 -5.90
C MET A 489 27.88 8.11 -4.96
N LEU A 490 28.94 8.74 -5.45
CA LEU A 490 30.18 8.94 -4.71
C LEU A 490 30.31 10.40 -4.25
N LEU A 491 30.63 10.60 -2.98
CA LEU A 491 31.00 11.90 -2.42
C LEU A 491 32.50 11.88 -2.07
N ASN A 492 33.27 12.72 -2.74
CA ASN A 492 34.74 12.75 -2.62
C ASN A 492 35.43 11.39 -2.88
N GLY A 493 34.79 10.52 -3.65
CA GLY A 493 35.31 9.20 -4.01
C GLY A 493 34.81 8.06 -3.10
N GLU A 494 34.05 8.36 -2.05
CA GLU A 494 33.43 7.38 -1.17
C GLU A 494 31.98 7.17 -1.58
N ALA A 495 31.55 5.92 -1.72
CA ALA A 495 30.18 5.59 -2.07
C ALA A 495 29.24 5.85 -0.89
N VAL A 496 28.10 6.46 -1.19
CA VAL A 496 27.00 6.65 -0.24
C VAL A 496 25.94 5.60 -0.57
N ASP A 497 25.94 4.52 0.19
CA ASP A 497 25.09 3.34 -0.02
C ASP A 497 23.59 3.67 -0.07
N ALA A 498 23.13 4.63 0.73
CA ALA A 498 21.76 5.11 0.75
C ALA A 498 21.28 5.75 -0.58
N PHE A 499 22.20 6.13 -1.47
CA PHE A 499 21.92 6.67 -2.79
C PHE A 499 22.19 5.67 -3.93
N SER A 500 22.61 4.45 -3.61
CA SER A 500 22.80 3.39 -4.60
C SER A 500 21.46 2.89 -5.12
N VAL A 501 21.37 2.69 -6.44
CA VAL A 501 20.16 2.14 -7.09
C VAL A 501 20.52 1.10 -8.13
N ILE A 502 19.62 0.16 -8.39
CA ILE A 502 19.68 -0.74 -9.54
C ILE A 502 18.77 -0.16 -10.61
N ILE A 503 19.31 0.11 -11.79
CA ILE A 503 18.62 0.81 -12.87
C ILE A 503 19.01 0.22 -14.23
N HIS A 504 18.11 0.34 -15.22
CA HIS A 504 18.42 -0.05 -16.60
C HIS A 504 19.59 0.78 -17.15
N ARG A 505 20.53 0.11 -17.83
CA ARG A 505 21.78 0.71 -18.32
C ARG A 505 21.57 1.98 -19.14
N ASP A 506 20.55 1.98 -20.01
CA ASP A 506 20.27 3.11 -20.88
C ASP A 506 19.86 4.37 -20.12
N LYS A 507 19.24 4.22 -18.95
CA LYS A 507 18.77 5.32 -18.10
C LYS A 507 19.80 5.80 -17.06
N ALA A 508 20.84 4.99 -16.83
CA ALA A 508 21.80 5.23 -15.75
C ALA A 508 22.51 6.59 -15.86
N TYR A 509 22.89 7.02 -17.08
CA TYR A 509 23.57 8.30 -17.29
C TYR A 509 22.65 9.49 -16.95
N GLU A 510 21.45 9.49 -17.49
CA GLU A 510 20.51 10.60 -17.31
C GLU A 510 20.08 10.75 -15.85
N TRP A 511 19.76 9.63 -15.22
CA TRP A 511 19.39 9.58 -13.81
C TRP A 511 20.54 10.02 -12.90
N GLY A 512 21.75 9.46 -13.12
CA GLY A 512 22.94 9.81 -12.33
C GLY A 512 23.34 11.29 -12.47
N LYS A 513 23.14 11.88 -13.65
CA LYS A 513 23.37 13.31 -13.88
C LYS A 513 22.37 14.18 -13.11
N LYS A 514 21.08 13.87 -13.20
CA LYS A 514 20.03 14.61 -12.48
C LYS A 514 20.23 14.58 -10.97
N ILE A 515 20.54 13.40 -10.41
CA ILE A 515 20.85 13.28 -8.97
C ILE A 515 22.08 14.09 -8.60
N ALA A 516 23.16 14.00 -9.37
CA ALA A 516 24.37 14.75 -9.08
C ALA A 516 24.11 16.28 -9.09
N GLU A 517 23.30 16.78 -10.01
CA GLU A 517 22.88 18.18 -10.09
C GLU A 517 22.04 18.57 -8.85
N LYS A 518 21.05 17.76 -8.46
CA LYS A 518 20.22 17.98 -7.27
C LYS A 518 21.05 17.99 -5.98
N LEU A 519 21.92 17.00 -5.81
CA LEU A 519 22.81 16.92 -4.65
C LEU A 519 23.77 18.13 -4.58
N ARG A 520 24.24 18.65 -5.71
CA ARG A 520 25.06 19.88 -5.75
C ARG A 520 24.32 21.09 -5.20
N GLU A 521 23.02 21.17 -5.41
CA GLU A 521 22.19 22.28 -4.91
C GLU A 521 21.92 22.18 -3.41
N LEU A 522 21.72 20.96 -2.91
CA LEU A 522 21.31 20.69 -1.53
C LEU A 522 22.47 20.55 -0.56
N ILE A 523 23.60 19.97 -1.00
CA ILE A 523 24.78 19.83 -0.14
C ILE A 523 25.38 21.22 0.15
N PRO A 524 25.45 21.63 1.42
CA PRO A 524 25.97 22.95 1.79
C PRO A 524 27.45 23.08 1.44
N ARG A 525 27.87 24.31 1.07
CA ARG A 525 29.27 24.60 0.84
C ARG A 525 30.07 24.40 2.12
N GLN A 526 31.06 23.54 2.05
CA GLN A 526 31.98 23.26 3.13
C GLN A 526 33.34 24.00 2.95
N LEU A 527 34.23 23.84 3.91
CA LEU A 527 35.57 24.48 3.83
C LEU A 527 36.46 23.86 2.74
N PHE A 528 36.07 22.70 2.21
CA PHE A 528 36.72 21.98 1.11
C PHE A 528 35.74 21.75 -0.05
N GLU A 529 36.29 21.36 -1.18
CA GLU A 529 35.51 21.02 -2.37
C GLU A 529 34.86 19.66 -2.19
N VAL A 530 33.53 19.57 -2.42
CA VAL A 530 32.82 18.31 -2.45
C VAL A 530 32.59 17.89 -3.89
N VAL A 531 33.15 16.75 -4.28
CA VAL A 531 33.00 16.17 -5.61
C VAL A 531 31.88 15.11 -5.53
N ILE A 532 30.86 15.29 -6.32
CA ILE A 532 29.71 14.38 -6.46
C ILE A 532 29.88 13.63 -7.76
N GLN A 533 29.83 12.30 -7.74
CA GLN A 533 30.01 11.48 -8.93
C GLN A 533 28.98 10.37 -8.95
N ALA A 534 28.44 10.10 -10.14
CA ALA A 534 27.66 8.89 -10.40
C ALA A 534 28.56 7.88 -11.12
N ALA A 535 28.60 6.64 -10.63
CA ALA A 535 29.50 5.62 -11.15
C ALA A 535 28.80 4.26 -11.33
N ILE A 536 29.19 3.54 -12.38
CA ILE A 536 28.84 2.13 -12.61
C ILE A 536 30.11 1.31 -12.39
N GLY A 537 30.20 0.60 -11.27
CA GLY A 537 31.44 -0.04 -10.84
C GLY A 537 32.56 0.99 -10.70
N THR A 538 33.64 0.87 -11.47
CA THR A 538 34.78 1.80 -11.45
C THR A 538 34.64 2.98 -12.41
N LYS A 539 33.64 2.96 -13.30
CA LYS A 539 33.45 3.97 -14.36
C LYS A 539 32.55 5.09 -13.87
N VAL A 540 33.12 6.29 -13.71
CA VAL A 540 32.35 7.51 -13.46
C VAL A 540 31.64 7.95 -14.74
N ILE A 541 30.31 8.10 -14.67
CA ILE A 541 29.45 8.48 -15.81
C ILE A 541 28.98 9.94 -15.74
N ALA A 542 28.82 10.50 -14.53
CA ALA A 542 28.46 11.90 -14.33
C ALA A 542 29.25 12.49 -13.15
N ARG A 543 29.47 13.80 -13.17
CA ARG A 543 30.24 14.49 -12.13
C ARG A 543 29.77 15.93 -11.96
N GLU A 544 29.55 16.30 -10.70
CA GLU A 544 29.28 17.68 -10.26
C GLU A 544 30.18 18.06 -9.10
N THR A 545 30.24 19.36 -8.79
CA THR A 545 31.14 19.85 -7.76
C THR A 545 30.52 21.00 -6.96
N VAL A 546 30.50 20.86 -5.64
CA VAL A 546 30.15 21.94 -4.70
C VAL A 546 31.40 22.71 -4.37
N ARG A 547 31.46 23.98 -4.77
CA ARG A 547 32.61 24.84 -4.53
C ARG A 547 32.77 25.15 -3.04
N PRO A 548 34.02 25.16 -2.52
CA PRO A 548 34.27 25.41 -1.11
C PRO A 548 33.95 26.85 -0.71
N LEU A 549 33.64 27.06 0.57
CA LEU A 549 33.57 28.37 1.17
C LEU A 549 34.97 29.07 1.02
N ARG A 550 34.98 30.27 0.47
CA ARG A 550 36.20 31.07 0.34
C ARG A 550 36.24 32.10 1.46
N LYS A 551 37.19 31.94 2.38
CA LYS A 551 37.57 33.02 3.28
C LYS A 551 38.50 33.95 2.51
N ASN A 552 38.21 35.25 2.44
CA ASN A 552 39.07 36.21 1.77
C ASN A 552 40.32 36.47 2.64
N VAL A 553 41.33 35.56 2.49
CA VAL A 553 42.60 35.64 3.23
C VAL A 553 43.49 36.82 2.80
N THR A 554 43.14 37.45 1.66
CA THR A 554 43.91 38.59 1.11
C THR A 554 43.28 39.94 1.47
N ALA A 555 42.12 39.99 2.13
CA ALA A 555 41.42 41.22 2.49
C ALA A 555 42.24 42.17 3.38
N LYS A 556 43.17 41.62 4.18
CA LYS A 556 44.07 42.40 5.05
C LYS A 556 45.42 42.72 4.42
N CYS A 557 45.65 42.40 3.13
CA CYS A 557 46.87 42.71 2.43
C CYS A 557 46.73 44.08 1.75
N TYR A 558 47.15 45.13 2.44
CA TYR A 558 47.27 46.48 1.89
C TYR A 558 48.54 46.58 1.01
N GLY A 559 48.43 47.16 -0.21
CA GLY A 559 49.53 47.38 -1.12
C GLY A 559 49.90 46.21 -2.03
N GLY A 560 50.67 46.46 -3.09
CA GLY A 560 50.95 45.56 -4.21
C GLY A 560 51.86 44.36 -3.95
N ASP A 561 51.92 43.80 -2.72
CA ASP A 561 52.74 42.62 -2.43
C ASP A 561 52.11 41.35 -3.01
N VAL A 562 52.36 41.11 -4.29
CA VAL A 562 51.90 39.96 -5.08
C VAL A 562 52.43 38.65 -4.50
N THR A 563 53.65 38.65 -3.97
CA THR A 563 54.29 37.44 -3.42
C THR A 563 53.60 36.95 -2.15
N ARG A 564 53.24 37.87 -1.26
CA ARG A 564 52.53 37.57 -0.02
C ARG A 564 51.09 37.09 -0.29
N LYS A 565 50.41 37.72 -1.26
CA LYS A 565 49.06 37.27 -1.71
C LYS A 565 49.12 35.85 -2.26
N ARG A 566 50.12 35.53 -3.09
CA ARG A 566 50.32 34.20 -3.66
C ARG A 566 50.58 33.14 -2.59
N LYS A 567 51.50 33.41 -1.65
CA LYS A 567 51.77 32.50 -0.51
C LYS A 567 50.57 32.25 0.36
N LEU A 568 49.73 33.24 0.64
CA LEU A 568 48.51 33.08 1.41
C LEU A 568 47.46 32.24 0.68
N LEU A 569 47.31 32.39 -0.63
CA LEU A 569 46.44 31.59 -1.48
C LEU A 569 46.93 30.14 -1.58
N GLU A 570 48.27 29.92 -1.69
CA GLU A 570 48.84 28.58 -1.70
C GLU A 570 48.64 27.86 -0.36
N LYS A 571 48.88 28.53 0.78
CA LYS A 571 48.57 27.96 2.12
C LYS A 571 47.09 27.64 2.30
N GLN A 572 46.20 28.48 1.78
CA GLN A 572 44.78 28.23 1.80
C GLN A 572 44.40 26.99 0.97
N LYS A 573 45.02 26.83 -0.21
CA LYS A 573 44.85 25.67 -1.09
C LYS A 573 45.34 24.38 -0.44
N GLU A 574 46.51 24.39 0.19
CA GLU A 574 47.05 23.25 0.94
C GLU A 574 46.17 22.90 2.16
N GLY A 575 45.75 23.90 2.94
CA GLY A 575 44.86 23.71 4.07
C GLY A 575 43.53 23.04 3.67
N LYS A 576 42.93 23.47 2.55
CA LYS A 576 41.73 22.86 1.99
C LYS A 576 41.95 21.43 1.50
N LYS A 577 43.14 21.14 0.90
CA LYS A 577 43.48 19.77 0.49
C LYS A 577 43.60 18.82 1.69
N ARG A 578 44.20 19.28 2.79
CA ARG A 578 44.29 18.51 4.04
C ARG A 578 42.91 18.30 4.68
N MET A 579 42.06 19.33 4.73
CA MET A 579 40.68 19.21 5.24
C MET A 579 39.83 18.22 4.43
N LYS A 580 40.02 18.17 3.10
CA LYS A 580 39.35 17.18 2.23
C LYS A 580 39.76 15.74 2.54
N GLN A 581 40.97 15.51 3.04
CA GLN A 581 41.49 14.19 3.40
C GLN A 581 40.99 13.69 4.78
N VAL A 582 40.51 14.58 5.64
CA VAL A 582 40.13 14.28 7.04
C VAL A 582 38.65 14.56 7.31
N GLY A 583 38.01 15.41 6.49
CA GLY A 583 36.60 15.79 6.71
C GLY A 583 35.61 14.86 6.06
N THR A 584 34.66 14.36 6.84
CA THR A 584 33.45 13.72 6.34
C THR A 584 32.52 14.76 5.72
N VAL A 585 31.85 14.40 4.63
CA VAL A 585 30.86 15.28 3.97
C VAL A 585 29.57 15.20 4.77
N GLU A 586 29.12 16.35 5.25
CA GLU A 586 27.83 16.46 5.94
C GLU A 586 26.72 16.49 4.88
N ILE A 587 25.82 15.49 4.93
CA ILE A 587 24.70 15.35 3.99
C ILE A 587 23.42 15.73 4.76
N PRO A 588 22.70 16.79 4.33
CA PRO A 588 21.45 17.18 4.97
C PRO A 588 20.34 16.18 4.66
N GLN A 589 19.36 16.08 5.55
CA GLN A 589 18.21 15.16 5.41
C GLN A 589 17.42 15.42 4.10
N GLU A 590 17.31 16.68 3.70
CA GLU A 590 16.65 17.09 2.46
C GLU A 590 17.30 16.47 1.21
N ALA A 591 18.60 16.12 1.26
CA ALA A 591 19.27 15.45 0.16
C ALA A 591 18.77 14.02 -0.05
N PHE A 592 18.42 13.29 1.02
CA PHE A 592 17.84 11.97 0.90
C PHE A 592 16.40 12.01 0.35
N LEU A 593 15.62 12.98 0.80
CA LEU A 593 14.26 13.20 0.29
C LEU A 593 14.25 13.64 -1.18
N ALA A 594 15.21 14.45 -1.58
CA ALA A 594 15.30 14.95 -2.95
C ALA A 594 15.64 13.87 -3.98
N VAL A 595 16.35 12.82 -3.58
CA VAL A 595 16.63 11.66 -4.45
C VAL A 595 15.34 10.87 -4.75
N LEU A 596 14.37 10.87 -3.83
CA LEU A 596 13.05 10.28 -4.03
C LEU A 596 12.19 11.04 -5.06
N GLN A 597 12.50 12.33 -5.31
CA GLN A 597 11.74 13.25 -6.16
C GLN A 597 12.47 13.58 -7.46
N VAL A 598 13.26 12.67 -8.00
CA VAL A 598 13.92 12.88 -9.30
C VAL A 598 12.96 12.56 -10.43
N ASP A 599 12.49 13.61 -11.08
CA ASP A 599 11.63 13.54 -12.28
C ASP A 599 12.37 13.03 -13.53
#